data_815f728c44bdff424d71254b767f70a5
#
_entry.id   815f728c44bdff424d71254b767f70a5
#
_cell.length_a   1.000
_cell.length_b   1.000
_cell.length_c   1.000
_cell.angle_alpha   90.00
_cell.angle_beta   90.00
_cell.angle_gamma   90.00
#
_symmetry.space_group_name_H-M   'P 1'
#
loop_
_entity.id
_entity.type
_entity.pdbx_description
1 polymer ?
#
loop_
_entity_poly.entity_id
_entity_poly.type
_entity_poly.pdbx_seq_one_letter_code
_entity_poly.pdbx_strand_id
1 'polypeptide(L)'
;MFFFFFFFFDETNGKKSKREFDNAKWQKKANKGEWSELYTLYKLLSEQNLYPINIDNINGQRLRMPILSILRHTEQYLKAEYKIEEDGQIVINANGHNIIQIAKSDFDNIAPKLFEAIKKGAPNENGTSDSSFELPEFDEFRRNTCCPNIKCYSKNLGKGEKDKSDLYIVIHDFVTGQTPIQGFSIKSEIGNPPTLLNATDLTNFKYRLSDNLPDEKVAQINSMVDKRGHADIKGRVRAILDQQVSLEFSTINPNAKGEYVFLENLMLVDSMLPQIVSDLLVLSYSEDTRVLSALTDKLSEINPIGFPMKTNKKQYEAKVRRFVTDIALGMVPSAPWEAAHQAYGMLVVNTKGEIDCYHIIYRKSLEDYLYENLKFETPSASRYGFGKIETGPDGCQYFTLNIQLRFMK
;
A
#
# COMPACT_ATOMS: atom_id res chain seq x y z
N MET A 1 28.63 16.87 41.08
CA MET A 1 27.82 18.05 40.78
C MET A 1 26.72 17.56 39.82
N PHE A 2 25.59 17.09 40.38
CA PHE A 2 24.46 16.57 39.60
C PHE A 2 23.62 17.77 39.17
N PHE A 3 23.53 18.01 37.86
CA PHE A 3 22.57 18.94 37.29
C PHE A 3 21.22 18.25 37.20
N PHE A 4 20.32 18.58 38.13
CA PHE A 4 18.89 18.33 37.98
C PHE A 4 18.34 19.30 36.91
N PHE A 5 18.08 18.83 35.70
CA PHE A 5 17.24 19.54 34.74
C PHE A 5 15.79 19.41 35.19
N PHE A 6 15.29 20.43 35.88
CA PHE A 6 13.85 20.63 36.05
C PHE A 6 13.29 20.99 34.66
N PHE A 7 12.61 20.04 34.02
CA PHE A 7 11.75 20.33 32.89
C PHE A 7 10.56 21.15 33.42
N PHE A 8 10.61 22.46 33.25
CA PHE A 8 9.44 23.31 33.38
C PHE A 8 8.43 22.91 32.30
N PHE A 9 7.29 22.37 32.71
CA PHE A 9 6.12 22.22 31.86
C PHE A 9 5.72 23.63 31.40
N ASP A 10 5.88 23.93 30.11
CA ASP A 10 5.33 25.14 29.52
C ASP A 10 3.83 24.95 29.29
N GLU A 11 3.07 25.08 30.37
CA GLU A 11 1.61 24.88 30.38
C GLU A 11 0.85 25.78 29.36
N THR A 12 1.40 26.93 29.04
CA THR A 12 0.76 27.89 28.13
C THR A 12 0.85 27.44 26.67
N ASN A 13 2.00 26.98 26.23
CA ASN A 13 2.19 26.49 24.86
C ASN A 13 1.56 25.12 24.68
N GLY A 14 1.56 24.24 25.69
CA GLY A 14 0.83 22.98 25.67
C GLY A 14 -0.67 23.16 25.54
N LYS A 15 -1.28 24.13 26.25
CA LYS A 15 -2.70 24.49 26.12
C LYS A 15 -3.04 25.06 24.73
N LYS A 16 -2.14 25.83 24.14
CA LYS A 16 -2.32 26.37 22.77
C LYS A 16 -2.29 25.24 21.74
N SER A 17 -1.31 24.35 21.80
CA SER A 17 -1.20 23.19 20.91
C SER A 17 -2.41 22.25 21.04
N LYS A 18 -2.89 21.98 22.27
CA LYS A 18 -4.12 21.22 22.47
C LYS A 18 -5.31 21.84 21.81
N ARG A 19 -5.50 23.17 21.90
CA ARG A 19 -6.60 23.92 21.22
C ARG A 19 -6.53 23.77 19.70
N GLU A 20 -5.34 23.69 19.11
CA GLU A 20 -5.18 23.46 17.67
C GLU A 20 -5.75 22.09 17.26
N PHE A 21 -5.48 21.03 18.05
CA PHE A 21 -6.09 19.72 17.83
C PHE A 21 -7.60 19.72 18.07
N ASP A 22 -8.08 20.43 19.11
CA ASP A 22 -9.52 20.52 19.41
C ASP A 22 -10.29 21.28 18.33
N ASN A 23 -9.64 22.24 17.65
CA ASN A 23 -10.20 23.01 16.55
C ASN A 23 -10.01 22.37 15.18
N ALA A 24 -9.26 21.27 15.08
CA ALA A 24 -9.07 20.54 13.83
C ALA A 24 -10.39 20.00 13.30
N LYS A 25 -10.50 19.86 11.99
CA LYS A 25 -11.67 19.24 11.36
C LYS A 25 -11.72 17.75 11.70
N TRP A 26 -12.69 17.36 12.52
CA TRP A 26 -12.86 15.98 12.94
C TRP A 26 -13.41 15.11 11.80
N GLN A 27 -12.67 14.05 11.45
CA GLN A 27 -13.18 13.02 10.57
C GLN A 27 -14.13 12.11 11.36
N LYS A 28 -15.41 12.09 10.98
CA LYS A 28 -16.44 11.28 11.65
C LYS A 28 -16.62 9.91 11.03
N LYS A 29 -16.50 9.82 9.69
CA LYS A 29 -16.72 8.61 8.92
C LYS A 29 -15.42 8.10 8.29
N ALA A 30 -15.23 6.79 8.33
CA ALA A 30 -14.12 6.12 7.68
C ALA A 30 -14.52 4.69 7.28
N ASN A 31 -13.85 4.14 6.27
CA ASN A 31 -13.99 2.73 5.92
C ASN A 31 -13.17 1.84 6.87
N LYS A 32 -13.32 0.51 6.76
CA LYS A 32 -12.61 -0.45 7.62
C LYS A 32 -11.09 -0.30 7.57
N GLY A 33 -10.52 -0.03 6.38
CA GLY A 33 -9.08 0.17 6.22
C GLY A 33 -8.58 1.41 6.96
N GLU A 34 -9.28 2.54 6.81
CA GLU A 34 -8.95 3.80 7.50
C GLU A 34 -9.09 3.66 9.04
N TRP A 35 -10.15 3.00 9.52
CA TRP A 35 -10.30 2.69 10.95
C TRP A 35 -9.17 1.78 11.46
N SER A 36 -8.66 0.87 10.61
CA SER A 36 -7.53 0.01 10.97
C SER A 36 -6.23 0.78 11.14
N GLU A 37 -6.06 1.94 10.48
CA GLU A 37 -4.90 2.82 10.71
C GLU A 37 -4.90 3.38 12.15
N LEU A 38 -6.07 3.82 12.65
CA LEU A 38 -6.21 4.27 14.03
C LEU A 38 -6.05 3.11 15.02
N TYR A 39 -6.64 1.95 14.70
CA TYR A 39 -6.48 0.74 15.49
C TYR A 39 -5.01 0.34 15.64
N THR A 40 -4.25 0.39 14.56
CA THR A 40 -2.81 0.07 14.57
C THR A 40 -2.06 0.97 15.55
N LEU A 41 -2.32 2.27 15.56
CA LEU A 41 -1.73 3.18 16.55
C LEU A 41 -2.04 2.73 17.98
N TYR A 42 -3.32 2.49 18.30
CA TYR A 42 -3.72 2.13 19.66
C TYR A 42 -3.20 0.76 20.08
N LYS A 43 -3.19 -0.20 19.17
CA LYS A 43 -2.64 -1.53 19.41
C LYS A 43 -1.14 -1.50 19.67
N LEU A 44 -0.38 -0.71 18.91
CA LEU A 44 1.06 -0.54 19.13
C LEU A 44 1.38 0.16 20.44
N LEU A 45 0.57 1.14 20.87
CA LEU A 45 0.71 1.79 22.18
C LEU A 45 0.34 0.85 23.33
N SER A 46 -0.59 -0.07 23.11
CA SER A 46 -0.90 -1.15 24.05
C SER A 46 0.24 -2.18 24.15
N GLU A 47 0.78 -2.64 23.01
CA GLU A 47 1.84 -3.67 23.01
C GLU A 47 3.23 -3.11 23.31
N GLN A 48 3.48 -1.86 22.95
CA GLN A 48 4.76 -1.15 23.10
C GLN A 48 5.96 -1.87 22.45
N ASN A 49 5.66 -2.77 21.54
CA ASN A 49 6.66 -3.55 20.81
C ASN A 49 6.18 -3.83 19.37
N LEU A 50 7.14 -3.89 18.44
CA LEU A 50 6.96 -4.50 17.13
C LEU A 50 7.48 -5.94 17.15
N TYR A 51 6.78 -6.81 16.43
CA TYR A 51 7.14 -8.21 16.30
C TYR A 51 7.27 -8.55 14.81
N PRO A 52 8.50 -8.54 14.25
CA PRO A 52 8.71 -9.00 12.89
C PRO A 52 8.18 -10.42 12.70
N ILE A 53 7.50 -10.65 11.57
CA ILE A 53 6.86 -11.92 11.28
C ILE A 53 7.88 -13.01 10.97
N ASN A 54 7.69 -14.21 11.54
CA ASN A 54 8.55 -15.38 11.31
C ASN A 54 10.04 -15.16 11.64
N ILE A 55 10.34 -14.26 12.56
CA ILE A 55 11.71 -13.99 12.99
C ILE A 55 11.81 -14.26 14.50
N ASP A 56 12.72 -15.18 14.82
CA ASP A 56 13.05 -15.51 16.20
C ASP A 56 14.42 -14.92 16.57
N ASN A 57 14.58 -14.64 17.87
CA ASN A 57 15.87 -14.31 18.44
C ASN A 57 16.76 -15.56 18.56
N ILE A 58 18.01 -15.41 19.01
CA ILE A 58 18.97 -16.50 19.18
C ILE A 58 18.51 -17.59 20.17
N ASN A 59 17.51 -17.31 20.98
CA ASN A 59 16.93 -18.26 21.96
C ASN A 59 15.66 -18.95 21.42
N GLY A 60 15.32 -18.78 20.16
CA GLY A 60 14.10 -19.33 19.54
C GLY A 60 12.80 -18.68 20.02
N GLN A 61 12.87 -17.47 20.56
CA GLN A 61 11.70 -16.67 20.92
C GLN A 61 11.42 -15.65 19.83
N ARG A 62 10.15 -15.32 19.59
CA ARG A 62 9.76 -14.28 18.65
C ARG A 62 10.54 -12.99 18.91
N LEU A 63 11.19 -12.46 17.89
CA LEU A 63 11.98 -11.24 18.00
C LEU A 63 11.08 -10.06 18.39
N ARG A 64 11.53 -9.29 19.37
CA ARG A 64 10.85 -8.12 19.90
C ARG A 64 11.67 -6.87 19.64
N MET A 65 11.05 -5.84 19.07
CA MET A 65 11.65 -4.52 18.85
C MET A 65 10.86 -3.49 19.69
N PRO A 66 11.40 -3.03 20.85
CA PRO A 66 10.70 -2.07 21.69
C PRO A 66 10.45 -0.75 20.96
N ILE A 67 9.24 -0.23 21.14
CA ILE A 67 8.83 1.07 20.61
C ILE A 67 9.13 2.13 21.68
N LEU A 68 9.87 3.17 21.31
CA LEU A 68 10.17 4.31 22.16
C LEU A 68 9.18 5.46 21.95
N SER A 69 8.81 5.72 20.70
CA SER A 69 7.74 6.65 20.39
C SER A 69 7.09 6.34 19.03
N ILE A 70 5.87 6.83 18.83
CA ILE A 70 5.14 6.77 17.56
C ILE A 70 4.81 8.20 17.17
N LEU A 71 5.10 8.57 15.92
CA LEU A 71 4.76 9.87 15.37
C LEU A 71 3.66 9.72 14.32
N ARG A 72 2.64 10.56 14.41
CA ARG A 72 1.51 10.59 13.51
C ARG A 72 1.27 12.00 13.00
N HIS A 73 1.15 12.15 11.69
CA HIS A 73 0.67 13.38 11.08
C HIS A 73 -0.85 13.33 11.03
N THR A 74 -1.53 14.33 11.62
CA THR A 74 -2.99 14.40 11.68
C THR A 74 -3.57 15.33 10.62
N GLU A 75 -2.81 16.37 10.25
CA GLU A 75 -3.06 17.28 9.12
C GLU A 75 -1.71 17.76 8.58
N GLN A 76 -1.73 18.60 7.53
CA GLN A 76 -0.52 19.04 6.85
C GLN A 76 0.55 19.65 7.80
N TYR A 77 0.13 20.21 8.94
CA TYR A 77 0.99 20.89 9.91
C TYR A 77 0.84 20.37 11.35
N LEU A 78 -0.09 19.46 11.62
CA LEU A 78 -0.32 18.93 12.96
C LEU A 78 0.37 17.58 13.14
N LYS A 79 1.30 17.52 14.08
CA LYS A 79 2.09 16.34 14.41
C LYS A 79 1.85 15.96 15.86
N ALA A 80 1.44 14.73 16.10
CA ALA A 80 1.37 14.12 17.42
C ALA A 80 2.49 13.08 17.57
N GLU A 81 3.21 13.13 18.68
CA GLU A 81 4.18 12.13 19.11
C GLU A 81 3.68 11.47 20.38
N TYR A 82 3.64 10.16 20.39
CA TYR A 82 3.25 9.30 21.50
C TYR A 82 4.50 8.66 22.06
N LYS A 83 5.08 9.28 23.07
CA LYS A 83 6.32 8.83 23.71
C LYS A 83 6.00 7.82 24.80
N ILE A 84 6.66 6.68 24.79
CA ILE A 84 6.51 5.63 25.80
C ILE A 84 7.59 5.85 26.85
N GLU A 85 7.16 6.10 28.10
CA GLU A 85 8.06 6.27 29.25
C GLU A 85 8.46 4.91 29.84
N GLU A 86 9.48 4.88 30.68
CA GLU A 86 10.03 3.66 31.29
C GLU A 86 9.00 2.89 32.12
N ASP A 87 8.05 3.59 32.74
CA ASP A 87 6.95 3.01 33.52
C ASP A 87 5.78 2.51 32.64
N GLY A 88 5.91 2.61 31.30
CA GLY A 88 4.90 2.23 30.33
C GLY A 88 3.80 3.26 30.09
N GLN A 89 3.84 4.43 30.77
CA GLN A 89 2.93 5.53 30.49
C GLN A 89 3.20 6.13 29.11
N ILE A 90 2.17 6.65 28.48
CA ILE A 90 2.27 7.31 27.17
C ILE A 90 2.11 8.82 27.36
N VAL A 91 3.17 9.58 27.08
CA VAL A 91 3.14 11.04 27.05
C VAL A 91 2.88 11.48 25.61
N ILE A 92 1.80 12.24 25.39
CA ILE A 92 1.43 12.75 24.08
C ILE A 92 1.95 14.18 23.95
N ASN A 93 2.85 14.36 22.97
CA ASN A 93 3.36 15.65 22.55
C ASN A 93 2.60 16.09 21.30
N ALA A 94 2.06 17.31 21.31
CA ALA A 94 1.52 17.92 20.10
C ALA A 94 2.35 19.14 19.74
N ASN A 95 2.86 19.18 18.51
CA ASN A 95 3.73 20.24 18.00
C ASN A 95 4.93 20.55 18.93
N GLY A 96 5.49 19.52 19.58
CA GLY A 96 6.67 19.64 20.46
C GLY A 96 6.37 19.98 21.92
N HIS A 97 5.08 20.07 22.29
CA HIS A 97 4.68 20.35 23.68
C HIS A 97 3.95 19.16 24.29
N ASN A 98 4.29 18.79 25.55
CA ASN A 98 3.56 17.76 26.29
C ASN A 98 2.15 18.26 26.59
N ILE A 99 1.14 17.50 26.18
CA ILE A 99 -0.26 17.86 26.34
C ILE A 99 -0.93 17.03 27.43
N ILE A 100 -0.73 15.71 27.41
CA ILE A 100 -1.43 14.76 28.27
C ILE A 100 -0.58 13.50 28.47
N GLN A 101 -0.78 12.86 29.61
CA GLN A 101 -0.26 11.55 29.91
C GLN A 101 -1.42 10.56 30.03
N ILE A 102 -1.31 9.41 29.41
CA ILE A 102 -2.34 8.35 29.37
C ILE A 102 -1.70 7.04 29.78
N ALA A 103 -2.43 6.29 30.61
CA ALA A 103 -1.96 4.99 31.05
C ALA A 103 -1.99 3.97 29.89
N LYS A 104 -0.99 3.07 29.86
CA LYS A 104 -0.97 1.92 28.93
C LYS A 104 -2.28 1.11 29.02
N SER A 105 -2.80 0.92 30.23
CA SER A 105 -4.04 0.18 30.49
C SER A 105 -5.26 0.73 29.74
N ASP A 106 -5.28 2.03 29.44
CA ASP A 106 -6.37 2.63 28.67
C ASP A 106 -6.32 2.16 27.21
N PHE A 107 -5.12 2.02 26.63
CA PHE A 107 -4.94 1.44 25.30
C PHE A 107 -5.20 -0.07 25.30
N ASP A 108 -4.81 -0.81 26.36
CA ASP A 108 -5.12 -2.23 26.53
C ASP A 108 -6.65 -2.48 26.53
N ASN A 109 -7.41 -1.54 27.10
CA ASN A 109 -8.87 -1.63 27.17
C ASN A 109 -9.57 -1.20 25.87
N ILE A 110 -9.04 -0.16 25.19
CA ILE A 110 -9.73 0.45 24.04
C ILE A 110 -9.44 -0.26 22.72
N ALA A 111 -8.21 -0.75 22.52
CA ALA A 111 -7.82 -1.35 21.25
C ALA A 111 -8.66 -2.60 20.90
N PRO A 112 -8.91 -3.57 21.79
CA PRO A 112 -9.76 -4.72 21.48
C PRO A 112 -11.19 -4.31 21.14
N LYS A 113 -11.76 -3.31 21.85
CA LYS A 113 -13.12 -2.81 21.59
C LYS A 113 -13.21 -2.16 20.20
N LEU A 114 -12.21 -1.35 19.85
CA LEU A 114 -12.14 -0.72 18.52
C LEU A 114 -12.03 -1.79 17.43
N PHE A 115 -11.21 -2.82 17.62
CA PHE A 115 -11.09 -3.92 16.67
C PHE A 115 -12.43 -4.61 16.39
N GLU A 116 -13.15 -5.00 17.46
CA GLU A 116 -14.45 -5.66 17.32
C GLU A 116 -15.49 -4.74 16.66
N ALA A 117 -15.47 -3.44 16.95
CA ALA A 117 -16.32 -2.45 16.31
C ALA A 117 -16.01 -2.33 14.81
N ILE A 118 -14.73 -2.33 14.42
CA ILE A 118 -14.31 -2.31 13.01
C ILE A 118 -14.75 -3.59 12.29
N LYS A 119 -14.56 -4.76 12.91
CA LYS A 119 -15.01 -6.05 12.33
C LYS A 119 -16.49 -6.04 12.04
N LYS A 120 -17.28 -5.63 13.02
CA LYS A 120 -18.73 -5.52 12.90
C LYS A 120 -19.13 -4.55 11.80
N GLY A 121 -18.47 -3.37 11.72
CA GLY A 121 -18.83 -2.30 10.80
C GLY A 121 -20.20 -1.72 11.09
N ALA A 122 -20.66 -0.77 10.27
CA ALA A 122 -22.03 -0.31 10.34
C ALA A 122 -22.96 -1.34 9.68
N PRO A 123 -24.17 -1.57 10.24
CA PRO A 123 -25.22 -2.30 9.55
C PRO A 123 -25.61 -1.49 8.32
N ASN A 124 -25.39 -2.03 7.13
CA ASN A 124 -25.85 -1.44 5.88
C ASN A 124 -27.24 -1.94 5.55
N GLU A 125 -28.19 -1.04 5.32
CA GLU A 125 -29.51 -1.34 4.80
C GLU A 125 -29.46 -2.01 3.41
N ASN A 126 -28.31 -1.89 2.69
CA ASN A 126 -28.13 -2.40 1.31
C ASN A 126 -27.01 -3.44 1.12
N GLY A 127 -26.44 -3.98 2.19
CA GLY A 127 -25.51 -5.14 2.11
C GLY A 127 -24.15 -4.91 1.41
N THR A 128 -23.75 -3.70 1.09
CA THR A 128 -22.44 -3.39 0.48
C THR A 128 -21.40 -3.07 1.54
N SER A 129 -20.33 -3.85 1.62
CA SER A 129 -19.31 -3.84 2.67
C SER A 129 -18.33 -2.65 2.64
N ASP A 130 -18.48 -1.67 1.75
CA ASP A 130 -17.51 -0.61 1.45
C ASP A 130 -17.91 0.78 1.90
N SER A 131 -19.03 0.94 2.59
CA SER A 131 -19.44 2.26 3.07
C SER A 131 -18.60 2.69 4.26
N SER A 132 -18.24 3.97 4.28
CA SER A 132 -17.68 4.61 5.46
C SER A 132 -18.74 4.70 6.57
N PHE A 133 -18.34 4.39 7.80
CA PHE A 133 -19.21 4.37 8.98
C PHE A 133 -18.62 5.18 10.14
N GLU A 134 -19.45 5.50 11.13
CA GLU A 134 -19.07 6.20 12.34
C GLU A 134 -18.97 5.24 13.52
N LEU A 135 -18.05 5.54 14.46
CA LEU A 135 -17.90 4.88 15.74
C LEU A 135 -17.81 5.95 16.83
N PRO A 136 -18.94 6.63 17.15
CA PRO A 136 -18.95 7.77 18.05
C PRO A 136 -18.54 7.43 19.48
N GLU A 137 -18.66 6.18 19.91
CA GLU A 137 -18.22 5.68 21.22
C GLU A 137 -16.71 5.83 21.46
N PHE A 138 -15.91 6.02 20.38
CA PHE A 138 -14.46 6.24 20.47
C PHE A 138 -14.08 7.72 20.37
N ASP A 139 -15.00 8.63 20.12
CA ASP A 139 -14.68 10.05 19.86
C ASP A 139 -14.05 10.75 21.06
N GLU A 140 -14.49 10.45 22.29
CA GLU A 140 -13.89 10.99 23.49
C GLU A 140 -12.43 10.55 23.65
N PHE A 141 -12.15 9.27 23.47
CA PHE A 141 -10.80 8.74 23.56
C PHE A 141 -9.90 9.30 22.44
N ARG A 142 -10.44 9.47 21.23
CA ARG A 142 -9.74 10.12 20.12
C ARG A 142 -9.37 11.58 20.46
N ARG A 143 -10.26 12.32 21.14
CA ARG A 143 -9.96 13.69 21.61
C ARG A 143 -8.81 13.68 22.63
N ASN A 144 -8.88 12.78 23.59
CA ASN A 144 -7.85 12.65 24.61
C ASN A 144 -6.50 12.20 24.03
N THR A 145 -6.49 11.47 22.93
CA THR A 145 -5.28 10.99 22.25
C THR A 145 -4.85 11.84 21.07
N CYS A 146 -5.38 13.05 20.87
CA CYS A 146 -5.02 13.95 19.77
C CYS A 146 -5.18 13.30 18.37
N CYS A 147 -6.25 12.51 18.17
CA CYS A 147 -6.57 11.82 16.93
C CYS A 147 -7.83 12.39 16.23
N PRO A 148 -7.82 13.65 15.71
CA PRO A 148 -8.96 14.24 15.03
C PRO A 148 -9.32 13.47 13.75
N ASN A 149 -8.32 12.93 13.06
CA ASN A 149 -8.50 12.13 11.87
C ASN A 149 -8.36 10.64 12.19
N ILE A 150 -9.22 9.84 11.58
CA ILE A 150 -9.17 8.38 11.66
C ILE A 150 -8.04 7.88 10.76
N LYS A 151 -8.01 8.38 9.53
CA LYS A 151 -6.96 8.12 8.55
C LYS A 151 -5.65 8.82 8.93
N CYS A 152 -4.53 8.17 8.73
CA CYS A 152 -3.20 8.77 8.82
C CYS A 152 -2.96 9.71 7.61
N TYR A 153 -2.25 10.80 7.85
CA TYR A 153 -1.81 11.69 6.78
C TYR A 153 -0.35 11.41 6.44
N SER A 154 -0.11 11.06 5.19
CA SER A 154 1.26 10.93 4.68
C SER A 154 1.96 12.29 4.68
N LYS A 155 3.23 12.30 5.06
CA LYS A 155 4.06 13.50 4.99
C LYS A 155 4.19 13.94 3.53
N ASN A 156 4.01 15.24 3.29
CA ASN A 156 4.29 15.84 1.99
C ASN A 156 5.82 16.06 1.87
N LEU A 157 6.44 15.39 0.90
CA LEU A 157 7.89 15.48 0.64
C LEU A 157 8.24 16.64 -0.32
N GLY A 158 7.23 17.37 -0.83
CA GLY A 158 7.40 18.41 -1.85
C GLY A 158 7.23 17.87 -3.27
N LYS A 159 7.22 18.76 -4.27
CA LYS A 159 7.06 18.40 -5.72
C LYS A 159 5.86 17.49 -6.05
N GLY A 160 4.84 17.43 -5.18
CA GLY A 160 3.69 16.53 -5.36
C GLY A 160 3.91 15.11 -4.86
N GLU A 161 5.06 14.77 -4.33
CA GLU A 161 5.35 13.50 -3.70
C GLU A 161 4.76 13.42 -2.30
N LYS A 162 4.17 12.27 -2.00
CA LYS A 162 3.71 11.91 -0.65
C LYS A 162 4.51 10.71 -0.17
N ASP A 163 4.96 10.77 1.07
CA ASP A 163 5.54 9.62 1.74
C ASP A 163 4.53 8.46 1.77
N LYS A 164 5.00 7.25 1.58
CA LYS A 164 4.20 6.02 1.66
C LYS A 164 3.90 5.60 3.10
N SER A 165 4.57 6.22 4.07
CA SER A 165 4.43 5.87 5.48
C SER A 165 3.16 6.48 6.06
N ASP A 166 2.36 5.65 6.71
CA ASP A 166 1.17 6.04 7.46
C ASP A 166 1.52 6.38 8.92
N LEU A 167 2.47 5.68 9.51
CA LEU A 167 3.04 5.94 10.83
C LEU A 167 4.56 5.95 10.78
N TYR A 168 5.17 6.72 11.70
CA TYR A 168 6.60 6.70 11.96
C TYR A 168 6.82 6.21 13.39
N ILE A 169 7.70 5.23 13.54
CA ILE A 169 7.97 4.56 14.82
C ILE A 169 9.45 4.71 15.13
N VAL A 170 9.76 5.16 16.34
CA VAL A 170 11.11 5.12 16.88
C VAL A 170 11.24 3.81 17.64
N ILE A 171 12.10 2.93 17.13
CA ILE A 171 12.37 1.63 17.76
C ILE A 171 13.75 1.62 18.39
N HIS A 172 13.92 0.82 19.44
CA HIS A 172 15.25 0.48 19.93
C HIS A 172 15.77 -0.73 19.15
N ASP A 173 16.82 -0.51 18.37
CA ASP A 173 17.52 -1.58 17.67
C ASP A 173 18.62 -2.16 18.58
N PHE A 174 18.39 -3.35 19.12
CA PHE A 174 19.35 -4.02 20.00
C PHE A 174 20.64 -4.44 19.30
N VAL A 175 20.63 -4.55 17.96
CA VAL A 175 21.82 -4.97 17.21
C VAL A 175 22.80 -3.80 17.06
N THR A 176 22.28 -2.62 16.73
CA THR A 176 23.10 -1.42 16.51
C THR A 176 23.14 -0.50 17.73
N GLY A 177 22.26 -0.66 18.71
CA GLY A 177 22.07 0.26 19.82
C GLY A 177 21.48 1.61 19.43
N GLN A 178 21.04 1.77 18.19
CA GLN A 178 20.48 3.02 17.67
C GLN A 178 18.96 3.08 17.87
N THR A 179 18.42 4.28 17.74
CA THR A 179 16.98 4.56 17.86
C THR A 179 16.47 5.29 16.59
N PRO A 180 16.49 4.60 15.41
CA PRO A 180 16.08 5.23 14.17
C PRO A 180 14.59 5.50 14.14
N ILE A 181 14.20 6.58 13.45
CA ILE A 181 12.80 6.85 13.07
C ILE A 181 12.51 6.09 11.78
N GLN A 182 11.56 5.20 11.83
CA GLN A 182 11.20 4.35 10.69
C GLN A 182 9.74 4.53 10.30
N GLY A 183 9.48 4.76 9.02
CA GLY A 183 8.13 4.89 8.48
C GLY A 183 7.56 3.52 8.08
N PHE A 184 6.29 3.30 8.35
CA PHE A 184 5.57 2.07 7.99
C PHE A 184 4.27 2.39 7.28
N SER A 185 3.96 1.64 6.21
CA SER A 185 2.63 1.65 5.64
C SER A 185 1.72 0.64 6.35
N ILE A 186 0.43 0.97 6.48
CA ILE A 186 -0.55 0.11 7.14
C ILE A 186 -1.42 -0.55 6.08
N LYS A 187 -1.65 -1.85 6.23
CA LYS A 187 -2.62 -2.63 5.47
C LYS A 187 -3.54 -3.37 6.42
N SER A 188 -4.75 -3.69 5.98
CA SER A 188 -5.72 -4.40 6.80
C SER A 188 -6.36 -5.52 6.01
N GLU A 189 -6.44 -6.69 6.62
CA GLU A 189 -7.19 -7.84 6.11
C GLU A 189 -8.66 -7.78 6.53
N ILE A 190 -9.05 -6.75 7.32
CA ILE A 190 -10.42 -6.55 7.77
C ILE A 190 -11.19 -5.82 6.67
N GLY A 191 -12.14 -6.49 6.05
CA GLY A 191 -12.94 -5.90 4.97
C GLY A 191 -12.49 -6.32 3.59
N ASN A 192 -12.45 -5.38 2.64
CA ASN A 192 -11.96 -5.67 1.31
C ASN A 192 -10.43 -5.73 1.27
N PRO A 193 -9.87 -6.65 0.47
CA PRO A 193 -8.42 -6.74 0.34
C PRO A 193 -7.82 -5.39 -0.07
N PRO A 194 -6.75 -4.95 0.59
CA PRO A 194 -6.11 -3.68 0.26
C PRO A 194 -5.45 -3.73 -1.12
N THR A 195 -5.29 -2.56 -1.72
CA THR A 195 -4.59 -2.40 -2.99
C THR A 195 -3.12 -2.01 -2.74
N LEU A 196 -2.20 -2.67 -3.43
CA LEU A 196 -0.78 -2.31 -3.43
C LEU A 196 -0.49 -1.24 -4.49
N LEU A 197 -0.92 -1.49 -5.73
CA LEU A 197 -0.80 -0.57 -6.87
C LEU A 197 -2.19 -0.22 -7.38
N ASN A 198 -2.57 1.05 -7.23
CA ASN A 198 -3.85 1.55 -7.72
C ASN A 198 -3.82 1.78 -9.24
N ALA A 199 -4.93 1.45 -9.89
CA ALA A 199 -5.18 1.83 -11.27
C ALA A 199 -5.27 3.34 -11.43
N THR A 200 -4.62 3.87 -12.43
CA THR A 200 -4.67 5.26 -12.90
C THR A 200 -4.45 5.29 -14.40
N ASP A 201 -4.61 6.43 -15.05
CA ASP A 201 -4.28 6.56 -16.46
C ASP A 201 -2.78 6.31 -16.73
N LEU A 202 -1.92 6.58 -15.73
CA LEU A 202 -0.47 6.37 -15.81
C LEU A 202 -0.06 4.90 -15.70
N THR A 203 -0.98 4.01 -15.36
CA THR A 203 -0.76 2.56 -15.30
C THR A 203 -1.34 1.82 -16.51
N ASN A 204 -1.64 2.54 -17.58
CA ASN A 204 -2.05 1.99 -18.87
C ASN A 204 -0.83 1.53 -19.70
N PHE A 205 -0.78 0.24 -19.99
CA PHE A 205 0.20 -0.39 -20.86
C PHE A 205 -0.38 -0.47 -22.27
N LYS A 206 0.31 0.10 -23.25
CA LYS A 206 -0.09 0.10 -24.66
C LYS A 206 0.62 -1.01 -25.39
N TYR A 207 -0.12 -1.79 -26.16
CA TYR A 207 0.36 -2.90 -26.97
C TYR A 207 0.07 -2.61 -28.42
N ARG A 208 1.02 -2.90 -29.29
CA ARG A 208 0.80 -2.97 -30.74
C ARG A 208 0.33 -4.39 -31.06
N LEU A 209 -0.67 -4.52 -31.93
CA LEU A 209 -1.04 -5.80 -32.51
C LEU A 209 0.04 -6.21 -33.51
N SER A 210 0.47 -7.48 -33.49
CA SER A 210 1.46 -7.99 -34.45
C SER A 210 1.00 -7.90 -35.88
N ASP A 211 -0.32 -8.03 -36.10
CA ASP A 211 -1.00 -7.85 -37.38
C ASP A 211 -2.29 -7.07 -37.18
N ASN A 212 -2.68 -6.28 -38.18
CA ASN A 212 -3.94 -5.56 -38.19
C ASN A 212 -5.13 -6.53 -38.43
N LEU A 213 -6.12 -6.41 -37.59
CA LEU A 213 -7.40 -7.11 -37.77
C LEU A 213 -8.33 -6.34 -38.70
N PRO A 214 -9.20 -7.02 -39.50
CA PRO A 214 -10.23 -6.37 -40.28
C PRO A 214 -11.15 -5.49 -39.40
N ASP A 215 -11.65 -4.38 -39.95
CA ASP A 215 -12.50 -3.41 -39.24
C ASP A 215 -13.75 -4.07 -38.61
N GLU A 216 -14.38 -5.02 -39.32
CA GLU A 216 -15.51 -5.77 -38.80
C GLU A 216 -15.14 -6.57 -37.53
N LYS A 217 -13.94 -7.17 -37.54
CA LYS A 217 -13.44 -7.93 -36.39
C LYS A 217 -13.10 -7.00 -35.21
N VAL A 218 -12.50 -5.85 -35.49
CA VAL A 218 -12.25 -4.81 -34.49
C VAL A 218 -13.56 -4.36 -33.84
N ALA A 219 -14.58 -4.07 -34.66
CA ALA A 219 -15.90 -3.67 -34.16
C ALA A 219 -16.54 -4.77 -33.29
N GLN A 220 -16.46 -6.02 -33.75
CA GLN A 220 -16.95 -7.18 -32.97
C GLN A 220 -16.27 -7.28 -31.61
N ILE A 221 -14.93 -7.25 -31.56
CA ILE A 221 -14.15 -7.36 -30.32
C ILE A 221 -14.45 -6.17 -29.39
N ASN A 222 -14.44 -4.95 -29.93
CA ASN A 222 -14.73 -3.76 -29.15
C ASN A 222 -16.15 -3.70 -28.57
N SER A 223 -17.12 -4.41 -29.16
CA SER A 223 -18.50 -4.49 -28.68
C SER A 223 -18.69 -5.52 -27.55
N MET A 224 -17.70 -6.39 -27.27
CA MET A 224 -17.84 -7.44 -26.25
C MET A 224 -18.02 -6.85 -24.86
N VAL A 225 -19.10 -7.29 -24.18
CA VAL A 225 -19.43 -6.89 -22.82
C VAL A 225 -19.68 -8.13 -21.94
N ASP A 226 -19.45 -7.98 -20.65
CA ASP A 226 -19.75 -8.99 -19.64
C ASP A 226 -21.26 -9.08 -19.35
N LYS A 227 -21.66 -10.00 -18.47
CA LYS A 227 -23.06 -10.20 -18.06
C LYS A 227 -23.70 -8.96 -17.40
N ARG A 228 -22.90 -7.97 -16.98
CA ARG A 228 -23.34 -6.70 -16.36
C ARG A 228 -23.35 -5.54 -17.34
N GLY A 229 -23.00 -5.79 -18.61
CA GLY A 229 -22.90 -4.75 -19.64
C GLY A 229 -21.60 -3.93 -19.59
N HIS A 230 -20.61 -4.33 -18.78
CA HIS A 230 -19.30 -3.72 -18.79
C HIS A 230 -18.41 -4.33 -19.88
N ALA A 231 -17.39 -3.59 -20.35
CA ALA A 231 -16.42 -4.10 -21.31
C ALA A 231 -15.77 -5.41 -20.79
N ASP A 232 -15.92 -6.48 -21.56
CA ASP A 232 -15.30 -7.78 -21.26
C ASP A 232 -13.84 -7.80 -21.72
N ILE A 233 -12.95 -7.25 -20.91
CA ILE A 233 -11.53 -7.15 -21.24
C ILE A 233 -10.90 -8.54 -21.42
N LYS A 234 -11.24 -9.51 -20.58
CA LYS A 234 -10.74 -10.89 -20.69
C LYS A 234 -11.17 -11.51 -22.02
N GLY A 235 -12.44 -11.40 -22.36
CA GLY A 235 -12.98 -11.89 -23.63
C GLY A 235 -12.32 -11.20 -24.83
N ARG A 236 -12.09 -9.87 -24.77
CA ARG A 236 -11.44 -9.12 -25.85
C ARG A 236 -9.99 -9.56 -26.06
N VAL A 237 -9.19 -9.72 -24.98
CA VAL A 237 -7.80 -10.21 -25.07
C VAL A 237 -7.78 -11.60 -25.70
N ARG A 238 -8.61 -12.53 -25.23
CA ARG A 238 -8.70 -13.88 -25.79
C ARG A 238 -9.11 -13.86 -27.26
N ALA A 239 -10.10 -13.04 -27.61
CA ALA A 239 -10.56 -12.92 -29.00
C ALA A 239 -9.48 -12.37 -29.95
N ILE A 240 -8.58 -11.51 -29.48
CA ILE A 240 -7.40 -11.04 -30.24
C ILE A 240 -6.43 -12.22 -30.43
N LEU A 241 -6.06 -12.90 -29.36
CA LEU A 241 -5.10 -14.01 -29.38
C LEU A 241 -5.61 -15.20 -30.23
N ASP A 242 -6.92 -15.46 -30.24
CA ASP A 242 -7.56 -16.50 -31.06
C ASP A 242 -7.44 -16.21 -32.56
N GLN A 243 -7.16 -14.96 -32.98
CA GLN A 243 -6.84 -14.61 -34.36
C GLN A 243 -5.36 -14.84 -34.71
N GLN A 244 -4.57 -15.46 -33.81
CA GLN A 244 -3.12 -15.62 -33.93
C GLN A 244 -2.37 -14.28 -33.99
N VAL A 245 -2.98 -13.22 -33.46
CA VAL A 245 -2.39 -11.87 -33.32
C VAL A 245 -1.88 -11.72 -31.90
N SER A 246 -0.59 -11.39 -31.75
CA SER A 246 0.02 -11.14 -30.45
C SER A 246 -0.10 -9.67 -30.02
N LEU A 247 -0.07 -9.44 -28.70
CA LEU A 247 -0.01 -8.12 -28.08
C LEU A 247 1.44 -7.81 -27.73
N GLU A 248 2.10 -6.99 -28.56
CA GLU A 248 3.49 -6.61 -28.40
C GLU A 248 3.59 -5.33 -27.56
N PHE A 249 4.32 -5.37 -26.44
CA PHE A 249 4.49 -4.18 -25.61
C PHE A 249 5.10 -3.02 -26.39
N SER A 250 4.45 -1.88 -26.34
CA SER A 250 4.89 -0.66 -27.01
C SER A 250 5.38 0.39 -26.02
N THR A 251 4.54 0.76 -25.05
CA THR A 251 4.87 1.79 -24.06
C THR A 251 3.86 1.78 -22.89
N ILE A 252 4.08 2.67 -21.91
CA ILE A 252 3.12 3.00 -20.85
C ILE A 252 2.66 4.43 -21.09
N ASN A 253 1.42 4.77 -20.68
CA ASN A 253 0.90 6.12 -20.87
C ASN A 253 1.78 7.17 -20.18
N PRO A 254 2.09 8.29 -20.85
CA PRO A 254 2.76 9.42 -20.23
C PRO A 254 1.81 10.20 -19.30
N ASN A 255 2.39 11.05 -18.46
CA ASN A 255 1.62 12.03 -17.69
C ASN A 255 1.12 13.20 -18.58
N ALA A 256 0.40 14.15 -17.99
CA ALA A 256 -0.14 15.31 -18.73
C ALA A 256 0.93 16.22 -19.36
N LYS A 257 2.22 16.06 -18.99
CA LYS A 257 3.35 16.78 -19.59
C LYS A 257 4.05 15.98 -20.71
N GLY A 258 3.58 14.76 -21.00
CA GLY A 258 4.22 13.86 -21.95
C GLY A 258 5.40 13.07 -21.39
N GLU A 259 5.61 13.05 -20.07
CA GLU A 259 6.70 12.34 -19.41
C GLU A 259 6.29 10.89 -19.09
N TYR A 260 7.13 9.91 -19.39
CA TYR A 260 6.89 8.49 -19.19
C TYR A 260 7.32 8.00 -17.81
N VAL A 261 6.89 8.70 -16.76
CA VAL A 261 7.36 8.54 -15.36
C VAL A 261 7.31 7.09 -14.90
N PHE A 262 6.20 6.39 -15.09
CA PHE A 262 6.08 5.01 -14.61
C PHE A 262 6.97 4.04 -15.40
N LEU A 263 7.09 4.24 -16.71
CA LEU A 263 8.00 3.46 -17.55
C LEU A 263 9.45 3.63 -17.08
N GLU A 264 9.89 4.88 -16.85
CA GLU A 264 11.24 5.20 -16.38
C GLU A 264 11.50 4.63 -14.99
N ASN A 265 10.53 4.71 -14.07
CA ASN A 265 10.63 4.12 -12.75
C ASN A 265 10.83 2.59 -12.81
N LEU A 266 10.08 1.90 -13.69
CA LEU A 266 10.25 0.45 -13.91
C LEU A 266 11.62 0.12 -14.48
N MET A 267 12.10 0.90 -15.47
CA MET A 267 13.43 0.72 -16.06
C MET A 267 14.55 0.98 -15.06
N LEU A 268 14.35 1.89 -14.09
CA LEU A 268 15.31 2.14 -13.02
C LEU A 268 15.46 0.92 -12.08
N VAL A 269 14.39 0.17 -11.85
CA VAL A 269 14.44 -1.10 -11.11
C VAL A 269 15.19 -2.17 -11.91
N ASP A 270 14.80 -2.35 -13.18
CA ASP A 270 15.41 -3.31 -14.11
C ASP A 270 14.97 -2.96 -15.54
N SER A 271 15.92 -2.91 -16.49
CA SER A 271 15.64 -2.53 -17.89
C SER A 271 14.61 -3.41 -18.59
N MET A 272 14.48 -4.68 -18.18
CA MET A 272 13.51 -5.63 -18.75
C MET A 272 12.18 -5.64 -17.98
N LEU A 273 12.07 -4.92 -16.87
CA LEU A 273 10.87 -4.95 -16.03
C LEU A 273 9.60 -4.44 -16.74
N PRO A 274 9.63 -3.38 -17.56
CA PRO A 274 8.45 -2.98 -18.33
C PRO A 274 7.90 -4.11 -19.19
N GLN A 275 8.76 -4.85 -19.89
CA GLN A 275 8.36 -6.00 -20.71
C GLN A 275 7.81 -7.13 -19.83
N ILE A 276 8.48 -7.49 -18.72
CA ILE A 276 8.04 -8.53 -17.79
C ILE A 276 6.66 -8.22 -17.24
N VAL A 277 6.44 -6.98 -16.77
CA VAL A 277 5.14 -6.56 -16.21
C VAL A 277 4.06 -6.55 -17.29
N SER A 278 4.41 -6.14 -18.50
CA SER A 278 3.54 -6.18 -19.68
C SER A 278 3.09 -7.61 -20.00
N ASP A 279 4.02 -8.56 -20.06
CA ASP A 279 3.72 -9.96 -20.35
C ASP A 279 2.85 -10.60 -19.26
N LEU A 280 3.16 -10.33 -17.98
CA LEU A 280 2.33 -10.75 -16.85
C LEU A 280 0.91 -10.17 -16.93
N LEU A 281 0.78 -8.92 -17.37
CA LEU A 281 -0.52 -8.27 -17.50
C LEU A 281 -1.36 -8.95 -18.60
N VAL A 282 -0.77 -9.28 -19.75
CA VAL A 282 -1.44 -10.06 -20.81
C VAL A 282 -1.86 -11.44 -20.28
N LEU A 283 -0.95 -12.16 -19.60
CA LEU A 283 -1.25 -13.46 -19.00
C LEU A 283 -2.39 -13.38 -17.99
N SER A 284 -2.50 -12.29 -17.21
CA SER A 284 -3.57 -12.13 -16.23
C SER A 284 -4.97 -12.04 -16.86
N TYR A 285 -5.05 -11.69 -18.16
CA TYR A 285 -6.29 -11.65 -18.92
C TYR A 285 -6.50 -12.90 -19.80
N SER A 286 -5.44 -13.56 -20.25
CA SER A 286 -5.55 -14.77 -21.09
C SER A 286 -5.72 -16.04 -20.27
N GLU A 287 -5.11 -16.12 -19.09
CA GLU A 287 -5.16 -17.29 -18.20
C GLU A 287 -6.37 -17.29 -17.26
N ASP A 288 -6.56 -18.42 -16.55
CA ASP A 288 -7.64 -18.54 -15.57
C ASP A 288 -7.23 -18.07 -14.17
N THR A 289 -5.93 -18.02 -13.87
CA THR A 289 -5.39 -17.44 -12.64
C THR A 289 -5.05 -15.97 -12.82
N ARG A 290 -5.08 -15.23 -11.70
CA ARG A 290 -4.60 -13.85 -11.59
C ARG A 290 -3.56 -13.70 -10.48
N VAL A 291 -3.20 -14.79 -9.83
CA VAL A 291 -2.22 -14.82 -8.74
C VAL A 291 -0.84 -14.49 -9.32
N LEU A 292 -0.18 -13.50 -8.74
CA LEU A 292 1.09 -12.97 -9.24
C LEU A 292 2.17 -14.05 -9.35
N SER A 293 2.35 -14.88 -8.32
CA SER A 293 3.33 -15.95 -8.29
C SER A 293 3.05 -16.98 -9.38
N ALA A 294 1.81 -17.46 -9.49
CA ALA A 294 1.43 -18.45 -10.50
C ALA A 294 1.62 -17.94 -11.95
N LEU A 295 1.32 -16.66 -12.19
CA LEU A 295 1.57 -16.04 -13.51
C LEU A 295 3.07 -15.87 -13.79
N THR A 296 3.86 -15.59 -12.74
CA THR A 296 5.33 -15.48 -12.88
C THR A 296 5.96 -16.83 -13.20
N ASP A 297 5.48 -17.91 -12.58
CA ASP A 297 5.95 -19.28 -12.88
C ASP A 297 5.65 -19.62 -14.33
N LYS A 298 4.42 -19.33 -14.81
CA LYS A 298 4.03 -19.54 -16.19
C LYS A 298 4.86 -18.70 -17.17
N LEU A 299 5.11 -17.44 -16.86
CA LEU A 299 5.98 -16.58 -17.66
C LEU A 299 7.40 -17.13 -17.73
N SER A 300 7.89 -17.71 -16.62
CA SER A 300 9.21 -18.35 -16.58
C SER A 300 9.29 -19.60 -17.46
N GLU A 301 8.21 -20.38 -17.57
CA GLU A 301 8.10 -21.55 -18.46
C GLU A 301 8.13 -21.12 -19.94
N ILE A 302 7.37 -20.08 -20.30
CA ILE A 302 7.31 -19.50 -21.65
C ILE A 302 8.65 -18.86 -22.03
N ASN A 303 9.27 -18.16 -21.08
CA ASN A 303 10.52 -17.41 -21.24
C ASN A 303 10.58 -16.49 -22.48
N PRO A 304 9.64 -15.56 -22.68
CA PRO A 304 9.55 -14.75 -23.89
C PRO A 304 10.77 -13.85 -24.11
N ILE A 305 11.47 -13.45 -23.04
CA ILE A 305 12.69 -12.62 -23.12
C ILE A 305 13.93 -13.45 -23.48
N GLY A 306 13.85 -14.79 -23.35
CA GLY A 306 14.99 -15.65 -23.65
C GLY A 306 16.12 -15.62 -22.62
N PHE A 307 15.79 -15.42 -21.32
CA PHE A 307 16.82 -15.44 -20.28
C PHE A 307 17.55 -16.79 -20.24
N PRO A 308 18.88 -16.79 -19.99
CA PRO A 308 19.64 -18.03 -19.80
C PRO A 308 19.33 -18.61 -18.42
N MET A 309 18.37 -19.57 -18.36
CA MET A 309 17.89 -20.15 -17.10
C MET A 309 18.48 -21.54 -16.78
N LYS A 310 19.64 -21.88 -17.33
CA LYS A 310 20.29 -23.20 -17.06
C LYS A 310 20.70 -23.39 -15.59
N THR A 311 21.31 -22.35 -15.00
CA THR A 311 21.82 -22.36 -13.63
C THR A 311 20.92 -21.68 -12.64
N ASN A 312 20.25 -20.60 -13.06
CA ASN A 312 19.31 -19.85 -12.23
C ASN A 312 17.98 -19.68 -12.94
N LYS A 313 16.98 -20.45 -12.50
CA LYS A 313 15.62 -20.42 -13.05
C LYS A 313 14.75 -19.28 -12.50
N LYS A 314 15.28 -18.49 -11.56
CA LYS A 314 14.51 -17.44 -10.84
C LYS A 314 14.64 -16.05 -11.46
N GLN A 315 14.96 -15.93 -12.75
CA GLN A 315 15.17 -14.64 -13.40
C GLN A 315 13.91 -13.74 -13.34
N TYR A 316 12.76 -14.29 -13.68
CA TYR A 316 11.48 -13.56 -13.61
C TYR A 316 11.03 -13.34 -12.17
N GLU A 317 11.06 -14.37 -11.33
CA GLU A 317 10.67 -14.28 -9.91
C GLU A 317 11.44 -13.16 -9.19
N ALA A 318 12.76 -13.12 -9.33
CA ALA A 318 13.59 -12.11 -8.66
C ALA A 318 13.24 -10.67 -9.06
N LYS A 319 12.96 -10.45 -10.36
CA LYS A 319 12.58 -9.12 -10.87
C LYS A 319 11.17 -8.73 -10.44
N VAL A 320 10.23 -9.66 -10.43
CA VAL A 320 8.84 -9.43 -9.97
C VAL A 320 8.81 -9.17 -8.46
N ARG A 321 9.56 -9.93 -7.65
CA ARG A 321 9.70 -9.67 -6.21
C ARG A 321 10.21 -8.26 -5.94
N ARG A 322 11.25 -7.85 -6.65
CA ARG A 322 11.81 -6.50 -6.54
C ARG A 322 10.79 -5.43 -6.93
N PHE A 323 10.08 -5.62 -8.03
CA PHE A 323 9.03 -4.71 -8.49
C PHE A 323 7.96 -4.45 -7.42
N VAL A 324 7.37 -5.51 -6.86
CA VAL A 324 6.29 -5.34 -5.86
C VAL A 324 6.81 -4.79 -4.54
N THR A 325 8.07 -5.07 -4.19
CA THR A 325 8.72 -4.53 -2.99
C THR A 325 8.99 -3.03 -3.15
N ASP A 326 9.51 -2.59 -4.29
CA ASP A 326 9.78 -1.18 -4.55
C ASP A 326 8.48 -0.35 -4.59
N ILE A 327 7.37 -0.91 -5.13
CA ILE A 327 6.04 -0.28 -5.02
C ILE A 327 5.58 -0.21 -3.57
N ALA A 328 5.73 -1.29 -2.80
CA ALA A 328 5.31 -1.32 -1.40
C ALA A 328 6.04 -0.27 -0.55
N LEU A 329 7.32 -0.03 -0.85
CA LEU A 329 8.21 0.80 -0.05
C LEU A 329 8.42 2.23 -0.59
N GLY A 330 7.79 2.61 -1.72
CA GLY A 330 7.88 4.02 -2.12
C GLY A 330 7.59 4.35 -3.58
N MET A 331 7.89 3.46 -4.53
CA MET A 331 7.67 3.75 -5.95
C MET A 331 6.18 3.97 -6.26
N VAL A 332 5.88 5.07 -6.94
CA VAL A 332 4.52 5.41 -7.42
C VAL A 332 4.54 5.74 -8.91
N PRO A 333 3.44 5.48 -9.66
CA PRO A 333 3.39 5.80 -11.09
C PRO A 333 3.41 7.30 -11.41
N SER A 334 3.05 8.15 -10.45
CA SER A 334 2.80 9.59 -10.68
C SER A 334 3.98 10.50 -10.40
N ALA A 335 5.06 10.00 -9.81
CA ALA A 335 6.23 10.80 -9.45
C ALA A 335 7.53 10.07 -9.81
N PRO A 336 8.58 10.79 -10.26
CA PRO A 336 9.90 10.22 -10.45
C PRO A 336 10.39 9.58 -9.15
N TRP A 337 10.95 8.38 -9.26
CA TRP A 337 11.45 7.62 -8.12
C TRP A 337 12.99 7.61 -8.14
N GLU A 338 13.60 7.87 -7.00
CA GLU A 338 15.06 7.97 -6.86
C GLU A 338 15.71 6.62 -6.44
N ALA A 339 15.02 5.50 -6.64
CA ALA A 339 15.43 4.16 -6.17
C ALA A 339 15.66 4.07 -4.66
N ALA A 340 15.09 5.00 -3.89
CA ALA A 340 15.17 5.04 -2.44
C ALA A 340 13.84 4.60 -1.82
N HIS A 341 13.91 3.75 -0.81
CA HIS A 341 12.73 3.34 -0.07
C HIS A 341 12.30 4.43 0.91
N GLN A 342 11.04 4.83 0.84
CA GLN A 342 10.43 5.81 1.73
C GLN A 342 9.89 5.17 3.01
N ALA A 343 9.42 3.91 2.92
CA ALA A 343 8.96 3.13 4.06
C ALA A 343 9.98 2.04 4.42
N TYR A 344 10.05 1.72 5.71
CA TYR A 344 10.90 0.65 6.25
C TYR A 344 10.16 -0.70 6.33
N GLY A 345 8.89 -0.73 5.98
CA GLY A 345 8.10 -1.94 5.96
C GLY A 345 6.60 -1.70 5.95
N MET A 346 5.88 -2.77 6.20
CA MET A 346 4.42 -2.78 6.27
C MET A 346 3.95 -3.36 7.61
N LEU A 347 2.90 -2.77 8.16
CA LEU A 347 2.15 -3.28 9.30
C LEU A 347 0.80 -3.80 8.78
N VAL A 348 0.56 -5.09 8.96
CA VAL A 348 -0.67 -5.73 8.47
C VAL A 348 -1.54 -6.10 9.66
N VAL A 349 -2.72 -5.49 9.74
CA VAL A 349 -3.74 -5.87 10.71
C VAL A 349 -4.43 -7.13 10.20
N ASN A 350 -4.15 -8.27 10.82
CA ASN A 350 -4.73 -9.53 10.42
C ASN A 350 -6.16 -9.73 10.97
N THR A 351 -6.82 -10.80 10.55
CA THR A 351 -8.23 -11.10 10.94
C THR A 351 -8.43 -11.39 12.42
N LYS A 352 -7.35 -11.64 13.18
CA LYS A 352 -7.38 -11.84 14.64
C LYS A 352 -7.12 -10.54 15.42
N GLY A 353 -6.77 -9.44 14.74
CA GLY A 353 -6.41 -8.17 15.37
C GLY A 353 -4.96 -8.10 15.83
N GLU A 354 -4.12 -9.02 15.39
CA GLU A 354 -2.68 -8.93 15.59
C GLU A 354 -2.07 -8.03 14.50
N ILE A 355 -0.92 -7.46 14.78
CA ILE A 355 -0.17 -6.65 13.83
C ILE A 355 1.04 -7.44 13.37
N ASP A 356 1.00 -7.90 12.13
CA ASP A 356 2.12 -8.56 11.49
C ASP A 356 3.07 -7.50 10.92
N CYS A 357 4.31 -7.48 11.41
CA CYS A 357 5.32 -6.52 10.98
C CYS A 357 6.24 -7.15 9.93
N TYR A 358 6.13 -6.67 8.68
CA TYR A 358 7.04 -7.01 7.57
C TYR A 358 8.09 -5.91 7.43
N HIS A 359 9.23 -6.08 8.11
CA HIS A 359 10.29 -5.09 8.17
C HIS A 359 11.35 -5.31 7.10
N ILE A 360 11.88 -4.23 6.49
CA ILE A 360 12.87 -4.30 5.40
C ILE A 360 14.19 -4.97 5.81
N ILE A 361 14.56 -4.91 7.09
CA ILE A 361 15.75 -5.64 7.60
C ILE A 361 15.58 -7.15 7.35
N TYR A 362 14.36 -7.66 7.40
CA TYR A 362 14.01 -9.05 7.09
C TYR A 362 13.38 -9.12 5.71
N ARG A 363 14.09 -8.57 4.73
CA ARG A 363 13.64 -8.36 3.35
C ARG A 363 12.97 -9.58 2.73
N LYS A 364 13.52 -10.77 2.98
CA LYS A 364 12.95 -12.00 2.44
C LYS A 364 11.50 -12.23 2.87
N SER A 365 11.19 -12.03 4.15
CA SER A 365 9.81 -12.19 4.65
C SER A 365 8.84 -11.21 4.02
N LEU A 366 9.27 -9.95 3.80
CA LEU A 366 8.47 -8.94 3.09
C LEU A 366 8.26 -9.33 1.63
N GLU A 367 9.32 -9.72 0.93
CA GLU A 367 9.26 -10.16 -0.48
C GLU A 367 8.38 -11.40 -0.66
N ASP A 368 8.50 -12.40 0.23
CA ASP A 368 7.68 -13.61 0.21
C ASP A 368 6.21 -13.26 0.41
N TYR A 369 5.90 -12.44 1.42
CA TYR A 369 4.53 -12.02 1.68
C TYR A 369 3.91 -11.30 0.47
N LEU A 370 4.60 -10.33 -0.12
CA LEU A 370 4.10 -9.60 -1.27
C LEU A 370 3.91 -10.52 -2.49
N TYR A 371 4.90 -11.33 -2.79
CA TYR A 371 4.90 -12.20 -3.97
C TYR A 371 3.79 -13.27 -3.91
N GLU A 372 3.57 -13.85 -2.74
CA GLU A 372 2.61 -14.94 -2.53
C GLU A 372 1.16 -14.44 -2.34
N ASN A 373 0.97 -13.20 -1.89
CA ASN A 373 -0.35 -12.69 -1.52
C ASN A 373 -0.92 -11.63 -2.47
N LEU A 374 -0.28 -11.38 -3.63
CA LEU A 374 -0.78 -10.42 -4.60
C LEU A 374 -1.42 -11.10 -5.81
N LYS A 375 -2.42 -10.42 -6.36
CA LYS A 375 -3.07 -10.75 -7.63
C LYS A 375 -3.29 -9.52 -8.49
N PHE A 376 -3.39 -9.74 -9.79
CA PHE A 376 -3.92 -8.74 -10.72
C PHE A 376 -5.43 -8.59 -10.51
N GLU A 377 -5.90 -7.34 -10.56
CA GLU A 377 -7.33 -7.00 -10.55
C GLU A 377 -7.69 -6.28 -11.84
N THR A 378 -8.93 -6.46 -12.32
CA THR A 378 -9.42 -5.71 -13.49
C THR A 378 -10.04 -4.41 -13.01
N PRO A 379 -9.42 -3.26 -13.27
CA PRO A 379 -10.04 -1.97 -12.93
C PRO A 379 -11.16 -1.63 -13.90
N SER A 380 -11.87 -0.51 -13.63
CA SER A 380 -12.93 -0.04 -14.51
C SER A 380 -12.35 0.48 -15.84
N ALA A 381 -12.65 -0.22 -16.94
CA ALA A 381 -12.17 0.14 -18.26
C ALA A 381 -12.69 1.52 -18.73
N SER A 382 -13.94 1.86 -18.42
CA SER A 382 -14.52 3.16 -18.76
C SER A 382 -13.89 4.32 -17.98
N ARG A 383 -13.49 4.07 -16.73
CA ARG A 383 -12.87 5.09 -15.88
C ARG A 383 -11.45 5.43 -16.31
N TYR A 384 -10.69 4.44 -16.77
CA TYR A 384 -9.26 4.59 -17.07
C TYR A 384 -8.94 4.46 -18.58
N GLY A 385 -9.96 4.46 -19.44
CA GLY A 385 -9.81 4.57 -20.89
C GLY A 385 -9.00 3.45 -21.55
N PHE A 386 -9.28 2.16 -21.20
CA PHE A 386 -8.54 1.03 -21.78
C PHE A 386 -9.45 -0.09 -22.31
N GLY A 387 -8.85 -1.07 -22.98
CA GLY A 387 -9.53 -2.30 -23.41
C GLY A 387 -10.29 -2.20 -24.72
N LYS A 388 -9.89 -1.26 -25.60
CA LYS A 388 -10.37 -1.17 -27.00
C LYS A 388 -9.20 -1.27 -27.97
N ILE A 389 -9.47 -1.84 -29.14
CA ILE A 389 -8.56 -1.77 -30.28
C ILE A 389 -8.78 -0.41 -30.95
N GLU A 390 -7.70 0.34 -31.15
CA GLU A 390 -7.68 1.66 -31.78
C GLU A 390 -6.60 1.69 -32.87
N THR A 391 -6.88 2.34 -34.00
CA THR A 391 -5.89 2.53 -35.05
C THR A 391 -5.10 3.79 -34.80
N GLY A 392 -3.78 3.65 -34.72
CA GLY A 392 -2.86 4.77 -34.53
C GLY A 392 -2.62 5.57 -35.82
N PRO A 393 -1.94 6.73 -35.70
CA PRO A 393 -1.62 7.58 -36.86
C PRO A 393 -0.66 6.92 -37.86
N ASP A 394 0.05 5.88 -37.44
CA ASP A 394 0.94 5.04 -38.25
C ASP A 394 0.20 3.92 -38.98
N GLY A 395 -1.14 3.84 -38.86
CA GLY A 395 -1.97 2.79 -39.45
C GLY A 395 -1.90 1.45 -38.74
N CYS A 396 -1.13 1.31 -37.63
CA CYS A 396 -1.07 0.13 -36.82
C CYS A 396 -2.20 0.12 -35.79
N GLN A 397 -2.65 -1.08 -35.42
CA GLN A 397 -3.66 -1.24 -34.39
C GLN A 397 -3.00 -1.45 -33.03
N TYR A 398 -3.62 -0.84 -32.02
CA TYR A 398 -3.15 -0.85 -30.65
C TYR A 398 -4.26 -1.30 -29.71
N PHE A 399 -3.86 -1.96 -28.62
CA PHE A 399 -4.74 -2.31 -27.51
C PHE A 399 -4.12 -1.85 -26.20
N THR A 400 -4.93 -1.37 -25.28
CA THR A 400 -4.43 -0.88 -23.98
C THR A 400 -4.99 -1.72 -22.85
N LEU A 401 -4.12 -2.10 -21.89
CA LEU A 401 -4.47 -2.76 -20.65
C LEU A 401 -4.01 -1.91 -19.46
N ASN A 402 -4.73 -1.97 -18.35
CA ASN A 402 -4.38 -1.24 -17.14
C ASN A 402 -3.98 -2.21 -16.03
N ILE A 403 -2.90 -1.88 -15.30
CA ILE A 403 -2.44 -2.69 -14.17
C ILE A 403 -3.00 -2.17 -12.84
N GLN A 404 -3.54 -3.09 -12.05
CA GLN A 404 -3.86 -2.93 -10.65
C GLN A 404 -3.43 -4.18 -9.89
N LEU A 405 -2.70 -4.00 -8.78
CA LEU A 405 -2.30 -5.10 -7.89
C LEU A 405 -3.02 -4.98 -6.55
N ARG A 406 -3.64 -6.06 -6.13
CA ARG A 406 -4.40 -6.15 -4.89
C ARG A 406 -3.99 -7.39 -4.11
N PHE A 407 -4.03 -7.29 -2.78
CA PHE A 407 -3.84 -8.47 -1.93
C PHE A 407 -4.99 -9.48 -2.13
N MET A 408 -4.68 -10.75 -1.97
CA MET A 408 -5.69 -11.80 -1.89
C MET A 408 -6.41 -11.75 -0.54
N LYS A 409 -7.58 -12.40 -0.45
CA LYS A 409 -8.24 -12.68 0.84
C LYS A 409 -7.66 -13.92 1.45
#